data_a91aca929f2f85269b34b5b30478b321
#
_entry.id   a91aca929f2f85269b34b5b30478b321
#
_cell.length_a   1.000
_cell.length_b   1.000
_cell.length_c   1.000
_cell.angle_alpha   90.00
_cell.angle_beta   90.00
_cell.angle_gamma   90.00
#
_symmetry.space_group_name_H-M   'P 1'
#
loop_
_entity.id
_entity.type
_entity.pdbx_description
1 polymer ?
#
loop_
_entity_poly.entity_id
_entity_poly.type
_entity_poly.pdbx_seq_one_letter_code
_entity_poly.pdbx_strand_id
1 'polypeptide(L)'
;ETDNKLLNEAEALVFASPVYNLSVPAPLKALIDRSQRYFSKRFSLGIKPPIKKHKKAILLLTCGSDDRSGFEIIEKQLSRMFTIINTELFGKVSIAETDKIKDTTECERQAYELAKSLADIV
;
A
#
# COMPACT_ATOMS: atom_id res chain seq x y z
N GLU A 1 -16.03 1.90 9.28
CA GLU A 1 -17.05 2.00 8.23
C GLU A 1 -16.55 2.71 6.98
N THR A 2 -15.96 3.90 7.12
CA THR A 2 -15.42 4.67 5.98
C THR A 2 -14.36 3.88 5.22
N ASP A 3 -13.41 3.27 5.92
CA ASP A 3 -12.36 2.46 5.29
C ASP A 3 -12.97 1.30 4.50
N ASN A 4 -13.99 0.64 5.05
CA ASN A 4 -14.66 -0.45 4.38
C ASN A 4 -15.31 -0.01 3.07
N LYS A 5 -15.97 1.13 3.08
CA LYS A 5 -16.58 1.69 1.88
C LYS A 5 -15.52 1.99 0.82
N LEU A 6 -14.44 2.66 1.20
CA LEU A 6 -13.35 3.00 0.29
C LEU A 6 -12.71 1.76 -0.33
N LEU A 7 -12.43 0.74 0.47
CA LEU A 7 -11.84 -0.50 -0.02
C LEU A 7 -12.75 -1.26 -1.00
N ASN A 8 -14.06 -1.13 -0.85
CA ASN A 8 -15.01 -1.78 -1.75
C ASN A 8 -15.26 -0.99 -3.04
N GLU A 9 -15.20 0.34 -2.99
CA GLU A 9 -15.61 1.19 -4.12
C GLU A 9 -14.44 1.74 -4.94
N ALA A 10 -13.23 1.81 -4.39
CA ALA A 10 -12.09 2.42 -5.07
C ALA A 10 -11.73 1.70 -6.37
N GLU A 11 -11.35 2.46 -7.38
CA GLU A 11 -10.82 1.94 -8.64
C GLU A 11 -9.37 1.49 -8.49
N ALA A 12 -8.61 2.22 -7.66
CA ALA A 12 -7.22 1.96 -7.37
C ALA A 12 -6.89 2.44 -5.97
N LEU A 13 -5.79 1.97 -5.42
CA LEU A 13 -5.33 2.36 -4.10
C LEU A 13 -3.91 2.93 -4.17
N VAL A 14 -3.64 3.96 -3.40
CA VAL A 14 -2.29 4.48 -3.21
C VAL A 14 -1.99 4.45 -1.72
N PHE A 15 -0.94 3.74 -1.36
CA PHE A 15 -0.43 3.69 0.00
C PHE A 15 0.87 4.49 0.04
N ALA A 16 0.84 5.62 0.73
CA ALA A 16 2.00 6.47 0.91
C ALA A 16 2.35 6.51 2.40
N SER A 17 3.58 6.15 2.74
CA SER A 17 3.98 6.02 4.14
C SER A 17 5.46 6.26 4.36
N PRO A 18 5.84 6.93 5.45
CA PRO A 18 7.21 6.85 5.93
C PRO A 18 7.46 5.50 6.59
N VAL A 19 8.74 5.16 6.77
CA VAL A 19 9.14 4.00 7.56
C VAL A 19 9.40 4.47 9.00
N TYR A 20 8.65 3.93 9.93
CA TYR A 20 8.83 4.16 11.37
C TYR A 20 9.18 2.84 12.04
N ASN A 21 10.37 2.77 12.66
CA ASN A 21 10.82 1.55 13.33
C ASN A 21 10.73 0.30 12.44
N LEU A 22 11.24 0.41 11.21
CA LEU A 22 11.24 -0.65 10.19
C LEU A 22 9.85 -1.07 9.71
N SER A 23 8.81 -0.33 10.05
CA SER A 23 7.43 -0.68 9.68
C SER A 23 6.62 0.58 9.34
N VAL A 24 5.31 0.44 9.33
CA VAL A 24 4.38 1.55 9.05
C VAL A 24 4.03 2.29 10.34
N PRO A 25 3.61 3.57 10.22
CA PRO A 25 3.07 4.30 11.37
C PRO A 25 1.81 3.65 11.93
N ALA A 26 1.51 3.93 13.19
CA ALA A 26 0.39 3.33 13.90
C ALA A 26 -0.98 3.45 13.20
N PRO A 27 -1.36 4.59 12.60
CA PRO A 27 -2.65 4.67 11.90
C PRO A 27 -2.76 3.69 10.73
N LEU A 28 -1.69 3.52 9.96
CA LEU A 28 -1.68 2.57 8.85
C LEU A 28 -1.67 1.13 9.35
N LYS A 29 -0.96 0.86 10.43
CA LYS A 29 -0.97 -0.48 11.06
C LYS A 29 -2.38 -0.83 11.55
N ALA A 30 -3.10 0.14 12.09
CA ALA A 30 -4.48 -0.07 12.50
C ALA A 30 -5.38 -0.46 11.32
N LEU A 31 -5.17 0.16 10.14
CA LEU A 31 -5.90 -0.22 8.93
C LEU A 31 -5.55 -1.65 8.51
N ILE A 32 -4.28 -2.00 8.53
CA ILE A 32 -3.82 -3.36 8.22
C ILE A 32 -4.49 -4.37 9.16
N ASP A 33 -4.50 -4.08 10.46
CA ASP A 33 -5.09 -4.97 11.46
C ASP A 33 -6.61 -5.08 11.30
N ARG A 34 -7.29 -3.98 10.95
CA ARG A 34 -8.73 -4.02 10.69
C ARG A 34 -9.09 -4.83 9.45
N SER A 35 -8.15 -5.07 8.54
CA SER A 35 -8.40 -5.93 7.39
C SER A 35 -8.62 -7.40 7.77
N GLN A 36 -8.36 -7.76 9.03
CA GLN A 36 -8.59 -9.10 9.55
C GLN A 36 -10.04 -9.56 9.36
N ARG A 37 -11.00 -8.64 9.35
CA ARG A 37 -12.41 -8.98 9.09
C ARG A 37 -12.62 -9.59 7.70
N TYR A 38 -11.84 -9.16 6.69
CA TYR A 38 -11.90 -9.74 5.34
C TYR A 38 -11.24 -11.11 5.30
N PHE A 39 -10.18 -11.30 6.06
CA PHE A 39 -9.58 -12.61 6.26
C PHE A 39 -10.60 -13.57 6.85
N SER A 40 -11.32 -13.14 7.87
CA SER A 40 -12.36 -13.97 8.51
C SER A 40 -13.49 -14.31 7.54
N LYS A 41 -13.94 -13.34 6.72
CA LYS A 41 -14.94 -13.61 5.68
C LYS A 41 -14.46 -14.69 4.71
N ARG A 42 -13.21 -14.58 4.27
CA ARG A 42 -12.66 -15.52 3.29
C ARG A 42 -12.50 -16.93 3.84
N PHE A 43 -11.92 -17.05 5.03
CA PHE A 43 -11.51 -18.36 5.57
C PHE A 43 -12.52 -18.98 6.52
N SER A 44 -13.25 -18.17 7.29
CA SER A 44 -14.23 -18.67 8.24
C SER A 44 -15.64 -18.77 7.66
N LEU A 45 -16.03 -17.84 6.79
CA LEU A 45 -17.36 -17.78 6.20
C LEU A 45 -17.41 -18.28 4.76
N GLY A 46 -16.26 -18.58 4.15
CA GLY A 46 -16.19 -19.08 2.78
C GLY A 46 -16.54 -18.06 1.70
N ILE A 47 -16.56 -16.76 2.01
CA ILE A 47 -16.85 -15.69 1.06
C ILE A 47 -15.57 -15.33 0.31
N LYS A 48 -15.46 -15.70 -0.97
CA LYS A 48 -14.27 -15.49 -1.80
C LYS A 48 -14.64 -14.87 -3.14
N PRO A 49 -14.08 -13.72 -3.51
CA PRO A 49 -13.28 -12.82 -2.65
C PRO A 49 -14.18 -12.04 -1.69
N PRO A 50 -13.71 -11.67 -0.50
CA PRO A 50 -14.51 -10.88 0.45
C PRO A 50 -14.78 -9.46 -0.06
N ILE A 51 -13.90 -8.95 -0.91
CA ILE A 51 -14.10 -7.72 -1.68
C ILE A 51 -14.12 -8.12 -3.15
N LYS A 52 -15.24 -7.91 -3.83
CA LYS A 52 -15.43 -8.40 -5.19
C LYS A 52 -14.67 -7.60 -6.24
N LYS A 53 -14.56 -6.29 -6.04
CA LYS A 53 -13.90 -5.43 -7.02
C LYS A 53 -12.38 -5.61 -6.95
N HIS A 54 -11.81 -6.16 -8.02
CA HIS A 54 -10.36 -6.25 -8.15
C HIS A 54 -9.78 -4.86 -8.42
N LYS A 55 -8.68 -4.54 -7.76
CA LYS A 55 -8.02 -3.24 -7.95
C LYS A 55 -6.50 -3.38 -7.91
N LYS A 56 -5.84 -2.34 -8.34
CA LYS A 56 -4.38 -2.26 -8.34
C LYS A 56 -3.94 -1.19 -7.36
N ALA A 57 -2.78 -1.38 -6.75
CA ALA A 57 -2.25 -0.46 -5.77
C ALA A 57 -0.86 0.03 -6.16
N ILE A 58 -0.57 1.27 -5.77
CA ILE A 58 0.77 1.85 -5.83
C ILE A 58 1.26 2.04 -4.40
N LEU A 59 2.52 1.74 -4.18
CA LEU A 59 3.17 1.89 -2.89
C LEU A 59 4.27 2.95 -2.98
N LEU A 60 4.16 3.98 -2.16
CA LEU A 60 5.13 5.07 -2.07
C LEU A 60 5.71 5.09 -0.66
N LEU A 61 7.00 4.81 -0.53
CA LEU A 61 7.65 4.72 0.78
C LEU A 61 8.84 5.66 0.89
N THR A 62 8.98 6.27 2.06
CA THR A 62 10.11 7.13 2.39
C THR A 62 10.82 6.64 3.65
N CYS A 63 12.12 6.86 3.72
CA CYS A 63 12.92 6.53 4.89
C CYS A 63 13.93 7.64 5.13
N GLY A 64 14.06 8.12 6.38
CA GLY A 64 14.98 9.19 6.73
C GLY A 64 16.44 8.78 6.65
N SER A 65 16.75 7.55 7.03
CA SER A 65 18.11 7.01 7.04
C SER A 65 18.46 6.26 5.77
N ASP A 66 19.65 5.69 5.72
CA ASP A 66 20.12 4.83 4.64
C ASP A 66 19.71 3.36 4.81
N ASP A 67 19.08 3.01 5.91
CA ASP A 67 18.62 1.64 6.16
C ASP A 67 17.32 1.37 5.41
N ARG A 68 17.44 0.62 4.32
CA ARG A 68 16.32 0.29 3.44
C ARG A 68 15.52 -0.95 3.86
N SER A 69 15.87 -1.56 4.99
CA SER A 69 15.23 -2.82 5.44
C SER A 69 13.72 -2.69 5.64
N GLY A 70 13.27 -1.52 6.10
CA GLY A 70 11.85 -1.28 6.34
C GLY A 70 11.00 -1.35 5.08
N PHE A 71 11.55 -1.05 3.91
CA PHE A 71 10.78 -1.10 2.66
C PHE A 71 10.29 -2.51 2.36
N GLU A 72 11.15 -3.51 2.51
CA GLU A 72 10.77 -4.91 2.30
C GLU A 72 9.77 -5.40 3.34
N ILE A 73 9.95 -4.98 4.59
CA ILE A 73 9.05 -5.35 5.69
C ILE A 73 7.64 -4.82 5.42
N ILE A 74 7.52 -3.54 5.06
CA ILE A 74 6.23 -2.91 4.77
C ILE A 74 5.59 -3.55 3.54
N GLU A 75 6.35 -3.77 2.48
CA GLU A 75 5.83 -4.42 1.28
C GLU A 75 5.26 -5.79 1.59
N LYS A 76 5.93 -6.56 2.44
CA LYS A 76 5.46 -7.88 2.85
C LYS A 76 4.15 -7.81 3.65
N GLN A 77 4.06 -6.87 4.59
CA GLN A 77 2.84 -6.65 5.37
C GLN A 77 1.67 -6.27 4.46
N LEU A 78 1.89 -5.31 3.55
CA LEU A 78 0.85 -4.85 2.64
C LEU A 78 0.49 -5.91 1.60
N SER A 79 1.44 -6.71 1.13
CA SER A 79 1.15 -7.78 0.17
C SER A 79 0.16 -8.80 0.72
N ARG A 80 0.26 -9.12 2.00
CA ARG A 80 -0.71 -10.00 2.67
C ARG A 80 -2.10 -9.37 2.73
N MET A 81 -2.16 -8.08 3.08
CA MET A 81 -3.42 -7.34 3.10
C MET A 81 -4.02 -7.26 1.68
N PHE A 82 -3.19 -6.96 0.68
CA PHE A 82 -3.63 -6.84 -0.71
C PHE A 82 -4.29 -8.13 -1.22
N THR A 83 -3.70 -9.27 -0.93
CA THR A 83 -4.29 -10.56 -1.29
C THR A 83 -5.71 -10.70 -0.70
N ILE A 84 -5.87 -10.31 0.55
CA ILE A 84 -7.16 -10.43 1.26
C ILE A 84 -8.20 -9.46 0.69
N ILE A 85 -7.79 -8.26 0.32
CA ILE A 85 -8.71 -7.23 -0.22
C ILE A 85 -8.80 -7.21 -1.74
N ASN A 86 -8.42 -8.32 -2.39
CA ASN A 86 -8.51 -8.50 -3.85
C ASN A 86 -7.78 -7.39 -4.63
N THR A 87 -6.54 -7.12 -4.21
CA THR A 87 -5.71 -6.06 -4.77
C THR A 87 -4.36 -6.62 -5.16
N GLU A 88 -3.79 -6.14 -6.25
CA GLU A 88 -2.42 -6.48 -6.63
C GLU A 88 -1.54 -5.24 -6.63
N LEU A 89 -0.28 -5.40 -6.29
CA LEU A 89 0.69 -4.31 -6.36
C LEU A 89 1.04 -4.03 -7.83
N PHE A 90 0.70 -2.83 -8.28
CA PHE A 90 0.98 -2.38 -9.65
C PHE A 90 2.39 -1.85 -9.79
N GLY A 91 2.86 -1.12 -8.79
CA GLY A 91 4.20 -0.57 -8.78
C GLY A 91 4.52 0.12 -7.47
N LYS A 92 5.78 0.45 -7.30
CA LYS A 92 6.28 1.06 -6.07
C LYS A 92 7.38 2.05 -6.36
N VAL A 93 7.48 3.09 -5.52
CA VAL A 93 8.59 4.02 -5.49
C VAL A 93 9.05 4.15 -4.04
N SER A 94 10.34 4.02 -3.80
CA SER A 94 10.92 4.14 -2.47
C SER A 94 12.09 5.11 -2.52
N ILE A 95 12.18 5.98 -1.52
CA ILE A 95 13.30 6.90 -1.36
C ILE A 95 13.86 6.82 0.06
N ALA A 96 15.13 6.53 0.17
CA ALA A 96 15.88 6.54 1.43
C ALA A 96 16.63 7.84 1.60
N GLU A 97 17.19 8.04 2.79
CA GLU A 97 18.05 9.20 3.11
C GLU A 97 17.35 10.55 2.97
N THR A 98 16.04 10.60 3.22
CA THR A 98 15.26 11.85 3.09
C THR A 98 15.71 12.92 4.08
N ASP A 99 16.42 12.54 5.15
CA ASP A 99 17.03 13.49 6.09
C ASP A 99 18.17 14.27 5.45
N LYS A 100 18.80 13.75 4.39
CA LYS A 100 19.94 14.36 3.69
C LYS A 100 19.61 14.82 2.28
N ILE A 101 18.76 14.09 1.57
CA ILE A 101 18.41 14.38 0.18
C ILE A 101 17.41 15.51 0.14
N LYS A 102 17.72 16.55 -0.65
CA LYS A 102 16.85 17.72 -0.84
C LYS A 102 16.15 17.71 -2.20
N ASP A 103 16.73 17.03 -3.18
CA ASP A 103 16.16 16.94 -4.52
C ASP A 103 15.42 15.62 -4.69
N THR A 104 14.10 15.70 -4.76
CA THR A 104 13.22 14.54 -4.93
C THR A 104 12.61 14.44 -6.32
N THR A 105 13.12 15.23 -7.28
CA THR A 105 12.54 15.35 -8.63
C THR A 105 12.40 14.02 -9.33
N GLU A 106 13.40 13.15 -9.28
CA GLU A 106 13.36 11.85 -9.95
C GLU A 106 12.32 10.93 -9.33
N CYS A 107 12.22 10.89 -8.00
CA CYS A 107 11.22 10.09 -7.32
C CYS A 107 9.81 10.58 -7.60
N GLU A 108 9.63 11.90 -7.64
CA GLU A 108 8.34 12.50 -8.00
C GLU A 108 7.96 12.17 -9.43
N ARG A 109 8.93 12.20 -10.35
CA ARG A 109 8.71 11.81 -11.75
C ARG A 109 8.28 10.34 -11.86
N GLN A 110 8.97 9.45 -11.15
CA GLN A 110 8.62 8.04 -11.14
C GLN A 110 7.21 7.81 -10.59
N ALA A 111 6.85 8.49 -9.51
CA ALA A 111 5.51 8.39 -8.93
C ALA A 111 4.44 8.90 -9.90
N TYR A 112 4.71 10.02 -10.57
CA TYR A 112 3.78 10.58 -11.57
C TYR A 112 3.58 9.60 -12.73
N GLU A 113 4.65 9.08 -13.31
CA GLU A 113 4.57 8.13 -14.44
C GLU A 113 3.83 6.86 -14.05
N LEU A 114 4.06 6.37 -12.84
CA LEU A 114 3.41 5.18 -12.33
C LEU A 114 1.90 5.41 -12.16
N ALA A 115 1.53 6.56 -11.58
CA ALA A 115 0.13 6.93 -11.41
C ALA A 115 -0.58 7.12 -12.76
N LYS A 116 0.10 7.74 -13.73
CA LYS A 116 -0.43 7.92 -15.06
C LYS A 116 -0.66 6.58 -15.76
N SER A 117 0.29 5.66 -15.67
CA SER A 117 0.14 4.32 -16.24
C SER A 117 -1.04 3.58 -15.62
N LEU A 118 -1.22 3.71 -14.31
CA LEU A 118 -2.36 3.09 -13.62
C LEU A 118 -3.68 3.72 -14.06
N ALA A 119 -3.74 5.04 -14.19
CA ALA A 119 -4.95 5.75 -14.63
C ALA A 119 -5.40 5.33 -16.03
N ASP A 120 -4.46 4.95 -16.90
CA ASP A 120 -4.79 4.54 -18.27
C ASP A 120 -5.47 3.17 -18.33
N ILE A 121 -5.41 2.36 -17.28
CA ILE A 121 -5.95 0.99 -17.27
C ILE A 121 -7.12 0.79 -16.30
N VAL A 122 -7.45 1.79 -15.49
CA VAL A 122 -8.61 1.71 -14.59
C VAL A 122 -9.84 2.44 -15.11
#